data_babbc287188ddf03ffd316c70e4dd36d
#
_entry.id   babbc287188ddf03ffd316c70e4dd36d
#
_cell.length_a   1.000
_cell.length_b   1.000
_cell.length_c   1.000
_cell.angle_alpha   90.00
_cell.angle_beta   90.00
_cell.angle_gamma   90.00
#
_symmetry.space_group_name_H-M   'P 1'
#
loop_
_entity.id
_entity.type
_entity.pdbx_description
1 polymer ?
#
loop_
_entity_poly.entity_id
_entity_poly.type
_entity_poly.pdbx_seq_one_letter_code
_entity_poly.pdbx_strand_id
1 'polypeptide(L)'
;MVNKPGKPASKSVKSGTVRSSGAFNSGGGGGSRRGADWYDVGGLAPPLEKGAVVDGFLLEKRLHQGGMAAMWRVSRVDAEGNPAPVAGEPPLIMKVPRIKGGEDPATIVGYEVEQMIMPALTGQHVPHYVARGDFTRQPFIVMEHIAGDTLRPRLAEAPLALDEVAEIGIRVATALHDLHRQHVVHLDVKPSNIMFRPDGAAVLVDYGLSRHEHLPDLLEEEFSLPMGTGPYMSPEQVQFIRNDPRSDLFALGVMLYHFTTGERPFGAPTSVRGLRKRLWIDPIPPRALRPDCPPWLQEVILKCLEVQPDKRYQTAAQLALDLQEPDQVVLTRRAERMVRSSQWTRLKRWFFALGAEPQEAAPSATEVLNRSSIVMAAVDVDHASPDLLEQLRETVRRIVLTEPGARLACVSVMRIARIGTDALTDHTGKSLHVKQLVSLKHWARPISKSLNLEDGRLTFHVLEAPDPADALVDFARRNQVDHIVMGARGNSLLRRYLGSVSSTVVAESLCTVTVVRATAPVEGDGEAKKPVAETSQYQ
;
A
#
# COMPACT_ATOMS: atom_id res chain seq x y z
N MET A 1 -27.72 51.40 28.56
CA MET A 1 -26.55 52.15 29.00
C MET A 1 -25.36 51.25 29.11
N VAL A 2 -24.33 51.66 28.52
CA VAL A 2 -22.89 51.42 28.60
C VAL A 2 -22.32 50.37 27.64
N ASN A 3 -21.88 50.88 26.57
CA ASN A 3 -20.60 50.96 25.83
C ASN A 3 -19.84 49.68 25.46
N LYS A 4 -19.74 49.52 24.15
CA LYS A 4 -18.65 48.81 23.42
C LYS A 4 -17.41 49.73 23.32
N PRO A 5 -16.21 49.16 23.20
CA PRO A 5 -15.15 49.70 22.33
C PRO A 5 -14.67 48.65 21.32
N GLY A 6 -14.54 48.90 20.13
CA GLY A 6 -13.69 49.57 19.21
C GLY A 6 -12.56 48.64 18.69
N LYS A 7 -12.67 48.16 17.36
CA LYS A 7 -11.55 47.53 16.64
C LYS A 7 -10.52 48.56 16.20
N PRO A 8 -9.22 48.24 16.11
CA PRO A 8 -8.28 48.98 15.28
C PRO A 8 -8.02 48.28 13.93
N ALA A 9 -7.85 49.12 12.92
CA ALA A 9 -7.58 48.82 11.53
C ALA A 9 -6.14 48.35 11.30
N SER A 10 -5.93 47.39 10.40
CA SER A 10 -4.62 47.00 9.91
C SER A 10 -4.24 47.74 8.64
N LYS A 11 -3.08 48.34 8.63
CA LYS A 11 -2.45 49.00 7.48
C LYS A 11 -1.77 47.99 6.58
N SER A 12 -2.05 48.08 5.28
CA SER A 12 -1.35 47.38 4.19
C SER A 12 0.04 48.00 3.97
N VAL A 13 1.06 47.17 3.89
CA VAL A 13 2.39 47.55 3.38
C VAL A 13 2.60 46.88 2.03
N LYS A 14 2.75 47.71 0.99
CA LYS A 14 3.21 47.32 -0.35
C LYS A 14 4.72 47.19 -0.32
N SER A 15 5.28 46.08 -0.84
CA SER A 15 6.70 46.02 -1.18
C SER A 15 6.87 45.67 -2.65
N GLY A 16 7.80 46.39 -3.23
CA GLY A 16 7.99 46.54 -4.65
C GLY A 16 8.81 45.46 -5.32
N THR A 17 8.56 45.36 -6.59
CA THR A 17 9.24 44.60 -7.62
C THR A 17 10.67 45.11 -7.87
N VAL A 18 11.65 44.22 -7.89
CA VAL A 18 12.95 44.46 -8.55
C VAL A 18 13.12 43.48 -9.68
N ARG A 19 13.15 43.99 -10.90
CA ARG A 19 13.60 43.29 -12.12
C ARG A 19 15.11 43.41 -12.23
N SER A 20 15.78 42.32 -12.57
CA SER A 20 17.08 42.41 -13.26
C SER A 20 17.14 41.40 -14.39
N SER A 21 17.26 41.93 -15.59
CA SER A 21 17.54 41.30 -16.84
C SER A 21 19.03 40.94 -16.96
N GLY A 22 19.33 39.77 -17.56
CA GLY A 22 20.67 39.40 -17.96
C GLY A 22 20.63 38.27 -18.99
N ALA A 23 20.61 38.64 -20.25
CA ALA A 23 20.77 37.74 -21.38
C ALA A 23 22.24 37.42 -21.57
N PHE A 24 22.59 36.15 -21.82
CA PHE A 24 23.79 35.78 -22.57
C PHE A 24 23.47 34.67 -23.56
N ASN A 25 23.82 34.94 -24.79
CA ASN A 25 23.66 34.14 -25.99
C ASN A 25 25.05 33.61 -26.43
N SER A 26 25.13 32.33 -26.81
CA SER A 26 26.08 31.76 -27.81
C SER A 26 26.04 30.23 -27.67
N GLY A 27 25.69 29.46 -28.70
CA GLY A 27 26.40 29.21 -29.91
C GLY A 27 26.58 27.71 -30.03
N GLY A 28 25.95 27.10 -30.98
CA GLY A 28 26.06 25.94 -31.83
C GLY A 28 27.01 24.77 -31.48
N GLY A 29 26.50 23.55 -31.70
CA GLY A 29 27.29 22.33 -31.82
C GLY A 29 26.41 21.10 -31.90
N GLY A 30 26.15 20.62 -33.13
CA GLY A 30 25.42 19.36 -33.35
C GLY A 30 26.25 18.15 -32.90
N GLY A 31 25.67 17.28 -32.11
CA GLY A 31 26.21 15.99 -31.71
C GLY A 31 25.08 15.00 -31.50
N SER A 32 25.17 13.88 -32.19
CA SER A 32 24.25 12.75 -32.18
C SER A 32 23.87 12.33 -30.75
N ARG A 33 22.59 12.42 -30.39
CA ARG A 33 22.06 11.93 -29.12
C ARG A 33 22.05 10.39 -29.15
N ARG A 34 23.12 9.78 -28.65
CA ARG A 34 23.11 8.42 -28.13
C ARG A 34 22.33 8.46 -26.80
N GLY A 35 21.59 7.38 -26.54
CA GLY A 35 20.62 7.21 -25.48
C GLY A 35 20.91 7.98 -24.20
N ALA A 36 19.98 8.82 -23.80
CA ALA A 36 20.06 9.59 -22.59
C ALA A 36 20.12 8.62 -21.40
N ASP A 37 21.23 8.67 -20.67
CA ASP A 37 21.38 8.05 -19.36
C ASP A 37 20.37 8.69 -18.40
N TRP A 38 19.33 7.94 -18.08
CA TRP A 38 18.28 8.33 -17.14
C TRP A 38 18.76 8.32 -15.66
N TYR A 39 20.06 8.24 -15.44
CA TYR A 39 20.70 8.30 -14.12
C TYR A 39 20.79 9.70 -13.52
N ASP A 40 20.38 10.73 -14.26
CA ASP A 40 20.25 12.06 -13.69
C ASP A 40 18.90 12.17 -12.95
N VAL A 41 18.91 11.73 -11.70
CA VAL A 41 17.77 11.73 -10.76
C VAL A 41 17.31 13.17 -10.40
N GLY A 42 17.70 14.16 -11.21
CA GLY A 42 17.38 15.58 -11.05
C GLY A 42 16.11 16.05 -11.78
N GLY A 43 15.58 15.30 -12.73
CA GLY A 43 14.38 15.69 -13.49
C GLY A 43 13.10 15.14 -12.85
N LEU A 44 12.24 16.01 -12.31
CA LEU A 44 10.81 15.72 -12.17
C LEU A 44 10.32 15.19 -13.51
N ALA A 45 9.64 14.03 -13.54
CA ALA A 45 8.85 13.68 -14.71
C ALA A 45 8.00 14.92 -15.08
N PRO A 46 7.96 15.32 -16.36
CA PRO A 46 7.23 16.53 -16.73
C PRO A 46 5.81 16.44 -16.18
N PRO A 47 5.23 17.55 -15.72
CA PRO A 47 3.89 17.55 -15.18
C PRO A 47 2.97 16.92 -16.23
N LEU A 48 2.19 15.91 -15.84
CA LEU A 48 1.25 15.24 -16.73
C LEU A 48 0.18 16.24 -17.15
N GLU A 49 0.17 16.56 -18.44
CA GLU A 49 -0.74 17.52 -19.04
C GLU A 49 -1.58 16.85 -20.13
N LYS A 50 -2.72 17.47 -20.46
CA LYS A 50 -3.55 17.04 -21.58
C LYS A 50 -2.71 17.03 -22.87
N GLY A 51 -2.76 15.93 -23.62
CA GLY A 51 -2.00 15.72 -24.84
C GLY A 51 -0.63 15.04 -24.64
N ALA A 52 -0.18 14.83 -23.40
CA ALA A 52 1.02 14.05 -23.14
C ALA A 52 0.77 12.56 -23.41
N VAL A 53 1.79 11.87 -23.92
CA VAL A 53 1.78 10.42 -24.12
C VAL A 53 2.66 9.76 -23.06
N VAL A 54 2.08 8.79 -22.34
CA VAL A 54 2.74 8.02 -21.27
C VAL A 54 2.65 6.54 -21.64
N ASP A 55 3.77 5.91 -21.93
CA ASP A 55 3.90 4.48 -22.25
C ASP A 55 2.81 3.96 -23.23
N GLY A 56 2.56 4.71 -24.32
CA GLY A 56 1.57 4.36 -25.35
C GLY A 56 0.12 4.75 -25.03
N PHE A 57 -0.10 5.60 -24.02
CA PHE A 57 -1.41 6.15 -23.68
C PHE A 57 -1.41 7.67 -23.75
N LEU A 58 -2.32 8.24 -24.54
CA LEU A 58 -2.55 9.68 -24.66
C LEU A 58 -3.46 10.15 -23.50
N LEU A 59 -3.02 11.16 -22.75
CA LEU A 59 -3.81 11.80 -21.71
C LEU A 59 -4.83 12.78 -22.34
N GLU A 60 -6.09 12.38 -22.40
CA GLU A 60 -7.15 13.19 -23.06
C GLU A 60 -7.70 14.27 -22.14
N LYS A 61 -8.13 13.88 -20.95
CA LYS A 61 -8.80 14.74 -19.97
C LYS A 61 -8.55 14.25 -18.55
N ARG A 62 -8.19 15.18 -17.66
CA ARG A 62 -8.17 14.90 -16.22
C ARG A 62 -9.59 14.86 -15.68
N LEU A 63 -10.02 13.72 -15.18
CA LEU A 63 -11.37 13.50 -14.65
C LEU A 63 -11.46 13.92 -13.18
N HIS A 64 -10.44 13.57 -12.39
CA HIS A 64 -10.41 13.85 -10.97
C HIS A 64 -8.99 14.10 -10.48
N GLN A 65 -8.85 14.92 -9.45
CA GLN A 65 -7.60 15.15 -8.74
C GLN A 65 -7.86 15.06 -7.24
N GLY A 66 -7.67 13.85 -6.68
CA GLY A 66 -7.75 13.61 -5.24
C GLY A 66 -6.45 13.95 -4.51
N GLY A 67 -6.40 13.68 -3.20
CA GLY A 67 -5.19 13.77 -2.38
C GLY A 67 -4.11 12.80 -2.83
N MET A 68 -4.47 11.52 -3.06
CA MET A 68 -3.54 10.42 -3.30
C MET A 68 -3.24 10.18 -4.77
N ALA A 69 -4.17 10.45 -5.71
CA ALA A 69 -3.98 10.17 -7.13
C ALA A 69 -4.69 11.18 -8.03
N ALA A 70 -4.20 11.31 -9.25
CA ALA A 70 -4.88 11.96 -10.37
C ALA A 70 -5.45 10.91 -11.31
N MET A 71 -6.70 11.09 -11.75
CA MET A 71 -7.39 10.21 -12.69
C MET A 71 -7.49 10.89 -14.05
N TRP A 72 -6.97 10.24 -15.07
CA TRP A 72 -7.01 10.73 -16.45
C TRP A 72 -7.83 9.81 -17.33
N ARG A 73 -8.68 10.35 -18.19
CA ARG A 73 -9.18 9.59 -19.34
C ARG A 73 -8.07 9.48 -20.35
N VAL A 74 -7.87 8.27 -20.87
CA VAL A 74 -6.78 7.97 -21.79
C VAL A 74 -7.26 7.14 -22.98
N SER A 75 -6.54 7.24 -24.09
CA SER A 75 -6.66 6.36 -25.26
C SER A 75 -5.31 5.79 -25.64
N ARG A 76 -5.31 4.60 -26.26
CA ARG A 76 -4.07 4.02 -26.82
C ARG A 76 -3.60 4.82 -28.02
N VAL A 77 -2.29 4.86 -28.19
CA VAL A 77 -1.65 5.45 -29.39
C VAL A 77 -0.69 4.47 -30.02
N ASP A 78 -0.51 4.57 -31.35
CA ASP A 78 0.53 3.87 -32.11
C ASP A 78 1.93 4.48 -31.88
N ALA A 79 2.94 3.95 -32.55
CA ALA A 79 4.31 4.43 -32.45
C ALA A 79 4.49 5.88 -32.96
N GLU A 80 3.59 6.33 -33.80
CA GLU A 80 3.55 7.68 -34.39
C GLU A 80 2.77 8.67 -33.50
N GLY A 81 2.12 8.16 -32.42
CA GLY A 81 1.32 8.97 -31.47
C GLY A 81 -0.13 9.22 -31.90
N ASN A 82 -0.63 8.54 -32.93
CA ASN A 82 -2.02 8.63 -33.33
C ASN A 82 -2.92 7.70 -32.50
N PRO A 83 -4.20 8.07 -32.26
CA PRO A 83 -5.14 7.19 -31.58
C PRO A 83 -5.26 5.81 -32.25
N ALA A 84 -5.00 4.75 -31.50
CA ALA A 84 -5.04 3.36 -31.94
C ALA A 84 -5.99 2.54 -31.03
N PRO A 85 -7.32 2.75 -31.13
CA PRO A 85 -8.29 2.06 -30.29
C PRO A 85 -8.31 0.55 -30.62
N VAL A 86 -8.37 -0.29 -29.59
CA VAL A 86 -8.58 -1.73 -29.74
C VAL A 86 -10.08 -1.99 -29.84
N ALA A 87 -10.49 -2.75 -30.85
CA ALA A 87 -11.89 -3.08 -31.04
C ALA A 87 -12.46 -3.85 -29.83
N GLY A 88 -13.56 -3.37 -29.27
CA GLY A 88 -14.20 -3.96 -28.10
C GLY A 88 -13.59 -3.62 -26.74
N GLU A 89 -12.52 -2.84 -26.71
CA GLU A 89 -11.94 -2.32 -25.46
C GLU A 89 -12.86 -1.24 -24.87
N PRO A 90 -13.21 -1.30 -23.55
CA PRO A 90 -13.98 -0.24 -22.92
C PRO A 90 -13.19 1.07 -22.85
N PRO A 91 -13.85 2.22 -22.63
CA PRO A 91 -13.14 3.46 -22.31
C PRO A 91 -12.15 3.26 -21.16
N LEU A 92 -10.98 3.92 -21.24
CA LEU A 92 -9.88 3.71 -20.30
C LEU A 92 -9.66 4.92 -19.40
N ILE A 93 -9.23 4.64 -18.17
CA ILE A 93 -8.67 5.63 -17.26
C ILE A 93 -7.27 5.22 -16.83
N MET A 94 -6.45 6.23 -16.57
CA MET A 94 -5.13 6.09 -15.97
C MET A 94 -5.15 6.72 -14.58
N LYS A 95 -4.89 5.92 -13.54
CA LYS A 95 -4.66 6.34 -12.16
C LYS A 95 -3.17 6.59 -11.98
N VAL A 96 -2.80 7.83 -11.64
CA VAL A 96 -1.41 8.24 -11.42
C VAL A 96 -1.27 8.68 -9.97
N PRO A 97 -0.40 8.05 -9.16
CA PRO A 97 -0.19 8.47 -7.79
C PRO A 97 0.42 9.88 -7.75
N ARG A 98 -0.01 10.67 -6.78
CA ARG A 98 0.56 12.00 -6.54
C ARG A 98 1.65 11.87 -5.51
N ILE A 99 2.87 11.81 -5.98
CA ILE A 99 4.05 11.76 -5.14
C ILE A 99 4.53 13.19 -4.93
N LYS A 100 4.06 13.80 -3.85
CA LYS A 100 4.61 15.05 -3.32
C LYS A 100 5.49 14.71 -2.14
N GLY A 101 6.53 15.49 -1.91
CA GLY A 101 7.34 15.30 -0.73
C GLY A 101 6.51 15.36 0.57
N GLY A 102 6.72 14.40 1.46
CA GLY A 102 6.01 14.30 2.74
C GLY A 102 4.72 13.48 2.72
N GLU A 103 4.47 12.66 1.69
CA GLU A 103 3.35 11.71 1.70
C GLU A 103 3.61 10.54 2.64
N ASP A 104 2.53 10.02 3.22
CA ASP A 104 2.53 8.82 4.06
C ASP A 104 3.05 7.63 3.24
N PRO A 105 4.12 6.93 3.67
CA PRO A 105 4.64 5.73 3.02
C PRO A 105 3.56 4.69 2.72
N ALA A 106 2.54 4.56 3.57
CA ALA A 106 1.42 3.66 3.36
C ALA A 106 0.64 3.93 2.05
N THR A 107 0.64 5.17 1.55
CA THR A 107 0.03 5.52 0.25
C THR A 107 0.83 4.93 -0.91
N ILE A 108 2.15 4.93 -0.81
CA ILE A 108 3.05 4.40 -1.85
C ILE A 108 2.95 2.88 -1.88
N VAL A 109 3.04 2.24 -0.73
CA VAL A 109 2.90 0.78 -0.59
C VAL A 109 1.51 0.32 -1.03
N GLY A 110 0.45 1.05 -0.64
CA GLY A 110 -0.90 0.76 -1.11
C GLY A 110 -1.03 0.83 -2.63
N TYR A 111 -0.32 1.75 -3.28
CA TYR A 111 -0.28 1.79 -4.73
C TYR A 111 0.44 0.56 -5.34
N GLU A 112 1.52 0.08 -4.73
CA GLU A 112 2.20 -1.15 -5.16
C GLU A 112 1.32 -2.39 -4.95
N VAL A 113 0.56 -2.45 -3.85
CA VAL A 113 -0.45 -3.49 -3.59
C VAL A 113 -1.51 -3.50 -4.70
N GLU A 114 -2.05 -2.34 -5.08
CA GLU A 114 -3.03 -2.24 -6.15
C GLU A 114 -2.45 -2.70 -7.49
N GLN A 115 -1.22 -2.30 -7.82
CA GLN A 115 -0.51 -2.77 -9.03
C GLN A 115 -0.25 -4.28 -9.05
N MET A 116 -0.08 -4.89 -7.89
CA MET A 116 0.18 -6.32 -7.74
C MET A 116 -1.12 -7.14 -7.83
N ILE A 117 -2.22 -6.67 -7.24
CA ILE A 117 -3.48 -7.41 -7.15
C ILE A 117 -4.32 -7.27 -8.42
N MET A 118 -4.45 -6.07 -8.98
CA MET A 118 -5.35 -5.82 -10.12
C MET A 118 -5.14 -6.73 -11.34
N PRO A 119 -3.91 -7.08 -11.75
CA PRO A 119 -3.69 -8.01 -12.87
C PRO A 119 -4.26 -9.42 -12.67
N ALA A 120 -4.45 -9.84 -11.41
CA ALA A 120 -5.01 -11.15 -11.07
C ALA A 120 -6.55 -11.15 -11.03
N LEU A 121 -7.19 -9.98 -11.04
CA LEU A 121 -8.64 -9.84 -10.94
C LEU A 121 -9.35 -9.92 -12.29
N THR A 122 -10.49 -10.60 -12.31
CA THR A 122 -11.32 -10.78 -13.50
C THR A 122 -12.82 -10.64 -13.19
N GLY A 123 -13.63 -10.51 -14.21
CA GLY A 123 -15.09 -10.50 -14.09
C GLY A 123 -15.69 -9.10 -14.07
N GLN A 124 -17.04 -9.06 -13.99
CA GLN A 124 -17.82 -7.82 -14.12
C GLN A 124 -17.80 -6.91 -12.88
N HIS A 125 -17.39 -7.44 -11.74
CA HIS A 125 -17.42 -6.73 -10.45
C HIS A 125 -16.12 -6.03 -10.10
N VAL A 126 -15.16 -6.03 -11.03
CA VAL A 126 -13.87 -5.33 -10.93
C VAL A 126 -13.61 -4.56 -12.23
N PRO A 127 -12.87 -3.44 -12.21
CA PRO A 127 -12.46 -2.79 -13.45
C PRO A 127 -11.48 -3.68 -14.22
N HIS A 128 -11.65 -3.79 -15.53
CA HIS A 128 -10.70 -4.53 -16.36
C HIS A 128 -9.33 -3.86 -16.31
N TYR A 129 -8.31 -4.61 -15.89
CA TYR A 129 -6.92 -4.15 -15.85
C TYR A 129 -6.31 -4.16 -17.26
N VAL A 130 -5.52 -3.14 -17.60
CA VAL A 130 -4.94 -2.97 -18.95
C VAL A 130 -3.42 -2.88 -18.92
N ALA A 131 -2.86 -2.00 -18.07
CA ALA A 131 -1.42 -1.76 -18.01
C ALA A 131 -1.00 -1.10 -16.70
N ARG A 132 0.29 -1.17 -16.40
CA ARG A 132 0.91 -0.46 -15.28
C ARG A 132 2.28 0.11 -15.67
N GLY A 133 2.63 1.23 -15.07
CA GLY A 133 3.99 1.77 -15.02
C GLY A 133 4.55 1.66 -13.62
N ASP A 134 5.86 1.68 -13.46
CA ASP A 134 6.52 1.58 -12.18
C ASP A 134 7.21 2.89 -11.75
N PHE A 135 7.68 2.93 -10.49
CA PHE A 135 8.35 4.10 -9.92
C PHE A 135 9.72 4.41 -10.55
N THR A 136 10.30 3.50 -11.34
CA THR A 136 11.58 3.75 -12.05
C THR A 136 11.41 4.69 -13.24
N ARG A 137 10.16 4.87 -13.70
CA ARG A 137 9.78 5.80 -14.80
C ARG A 137 8.65 6.71 -14.34
N GLN A 138 7.43 6.33 -14.68
CA GLN A 138 6.20 7.00 -14.29
C GLN A 138 5.24 5.95 -13.75
N PRO A 139 4.96 5.93 -12.44
CA PRO A 139 3.99 5.00 -11.89
C PRO A 139 2.57 5.37 -12.38
N PHE A 140 1.85 4.38 -12.89
CA PHE A 140 0.44 4.50 -13.27
C PHE A 140 -0.23 3.12 -13.31
N ILE A 141 -1.56 3.12 -13.22
CA ILE A 141 -2.40 1.96 -13.52
C ILE A 141 -3.40 2.39 -14.58
N VAL A 142 -3.48 1.65 -15.70
CA VAL A 142 -4.53 1.82 -16.71
C VAL A 142 -5.55 0.72 -16.54
N MET A 143 -6.81 1.13 -16.46
CA MET A 143 -7.94 0.24 -16.27
C MET A 143 -9.19 0.76 -16.97
N GLU A 144 -10.21 -0.07 -17.01
CA GLU A 144 -11.54 0.29 -17.50
C GLU A 144 -12.10 1.52 -16.77
N HIS A 145 -12.67 2.43 -17.53
CA HIS A 145 -13.46 3.55 -17.01
C HIS A 145 -14.90 3.10 -16.74
N ILE A 146 -15.24 2.88 -15.48
CA ILE A 146 -16.62 2.66 -15.06
C ILE A 146 -17.37 4.00 -15.14
N ALA A 147 -18.42 4.05 -15.97
CA ALA A 147 -19.21 5.26 -16.13
C ALA A 147 -20.10 5.52 -14.91
N GLY A 148 -20.26 6.78 -14.52
CA GLY A 148 -21.13 7.19 -13.41
C GLY A 148 -20.36 7.56 -12.15
N ASP A 149 -21.11 7.79 -11.08
CA ASP A 149 -20.59 8.17 -9.77
C ASP A 149 -20.47 6.97 -8.84
N THR A 150 -19.65 7.13 -7.80
CA THR A 150 -19.60 6.18 -6.69
C THR A 150 -20.88 6.31 -5.82
N LEU A 151 -21.07 5.38 -4.89
CA LEU A 151 -22.15 5.48 -3.89
C LEU A 151 -21.96 6.63 -2.88
N ARG A 152 -20.84 7.36 -2.93
CA ARG A 152 -20.56 8.43 -1.96
C ARG A 152 -21.63 9.52 -1.88
N PRO A 153 -22.22 10.04 -3.00
CA PRO A 153 -23.31 11.02 -2.93
C PRO A 153 -24.52 10.53 -2.14
N ARG A 154 -24.84 9.23 -2.20
CA ARG A 154 -25.98 8.63 -1.48
C ARG A 154 -25.89 8.74 0.04
N LEU A 155 -24.68 8.96 0.61
CA LEU A 155 -24.53 9.23 2.04
C LEU A 155 -25.22 10.52 2.51
N ALA A 156 -25.32 11.53 1.64
CA ALA A 156 -26.00 12.79 1.96
C ALA A 156 -27.53 12.68 1.86
N GLU A 157 -28.02 11.64 1.20
CA GLU A 157 -29.45 11.37 1.00
C GLU A 157 -30.00 10.39 2.06
N ALA A 158 -29.12 9.80 2.88
CA ALA A 158 -29.53 8.87 3.93
C ALA A 158 -30.38 9.60 5.01
N PRO A 159 -31.44 8.94 5.53
CA PRO A 159 -31.84 7.54 5.31
C PRO A 159 -32.54 7.31 3.97
N LEU A 160 -32.15 6.23 3.27
CA LEU A 160 -32.71 5.85 1.96
C LEU A 160 -34.01 5.03 2.13
N ALA A 161 -34.72 4.81 1.01
CA ALA A 161 -35.83 3.85 0.97
C ALA A 161 -35.31 2.44 1.36
N LEU A 162 -36.09 1.68 2.14
CA LEU A 162 -35.62 0.40 2.68
C LEU A 162 -35.39 -0.65 1.60
N ASP A 163 -36.21 -0.64 0.55
CA ASP A 163 -36.04 -1.50 -0.62
C ASP A 163 -34.74 -1.16 -1.38
N GLU A 164 -34.42 0.12 -1.50
CA GLU A 164 -33.17 0.56 -2.10
C GLU A 164 -31.94 0.14 -1.26
N VAL A 165 -32.04 0.22 0.07
CA VAL A 165 -30.99 -0.28 0.96
C VAL A 165 -30.74 -1.76 0.75
N ALA A 166 -31.81 -2.56 0.64
CA ALA A 166 -31.71 -3.99 0.37
C ALA A 166 -31.08 -4.24 -1.00
N GLU A 167 -31.51 -3.53 -2.04
CA GLU A 167 -30.99 -3.68 -3.40
C GLU A 167 -29.49 -3.33 -3.50
N ILE A 168 -29.05 -2.24 -2.89
CA ILE A 168 -27.63 -1.88 -2.78
C ILE A 168 -26.88 -3.01 -2.06
N GLY A 169 -27.43 -3.51 -0.96
CA GLY A 169 -26.86 -4.62 -0.20
C GLY A 169 -26.65 -5.87 -1.03
N ILE A 170 -27.67 -6.29 -1.79
CA ILE A 170 -27.62 -7.46 -2.68
C ILE A 170 -26.52 -7.31 -3.71
N ARG A 171 -26.51 -6.20 -4.44
CA ARG A 171 -25.54 -5.95 -5.52
C ARG A 171 -24.10 -5.93 -4.99
N VAL A 172 -23.86 -5.27 -3.86
CA VAL A 172 -22.52 -5.19 -3.25
C VAL A 172 -22.09 -6.53 -2.66
N ALA A 173 -23.00 -7.27 -1.99
CA ALA A 173 -22.70 -8.60 -1.48
C ALA A 173 -22.36 -9.59 -2.61
N THR A 174 -23.04 -9.49 -3.77
CA THR A 174 -22.73 -10.29 -4.96
C THR A 174 -21.32 -9.97 -5.47
N ALA A 175 -20.97 -8.69 -5.57
CA ALA A 175 -19.62 -8.27 -5.99
C ALA A 175 -18.53 -8.74 -5.01
N LEU A 176 -18.78 -8.67 -3.72
CA LEU A 176 -17.87 -9.19 -2.69
C LEU A 176 -17.74 -10.71 -2.77
N HIS A 177 -18.82 -11.44 -3.06
CA HIS A 177 -18.76 -12.87 -3.25
C HIS A 177 -17.82 -13.26 -4.39
N ASP A 178 -17.94 -12.60 -5.54
CA ASP A 178 -17.08 -12.86 -6.70
C ASP A 178 -15.61 -12.47 -6.44
N LEU A 179 -15.37 -11.41 -5.66
CA LEU A 179 -14.02 -11.01 -5.25
C LEU A 179 -13.40 -12.04 -4.29
N HIS A 180 -14.15 -12.47 -3.27
CA HIS A 180 -13.68 -13.47 -2.29
C HIS A 180 -13.38 -14.83 -2.96
N ARG A 181 -14.12 -15.19 -4.01
CA ARG A 181 -13.81 -16.39 -4.82
C ARG A 181 -12.50 -16.29 -5.59
N GLN A 182 -11.99 -15.08 -5.80
CA GLN A 182 -10.68 -14.81 -6.39
C GLN A 182 -9.59 -14.65 -5.31
N HIS A 183 -9.84 -15.13 -4.09
CA HIS A 183 -8.92 -15.10 -2.96
C HIS A 183 -8.48 -13.69 -2.54
N VAL A 184 -9.34 -12.68 -2.77
CA VAL A 184 -9.05 -11.29 -2.39
C VAL A 184 -10.03 -10.80 -1.34
N VAL A 185 -9.49 -10.21 -0.27
CA VAL A 185 -10.23 -9.43 0.73
C VAL A 185 -9.99 -7.96 0.44
N HIS A 186 -11.07 -7.17 0.30
CA HIS A 186 -10.98 -5.77 -0.13
C HIS A 186 -10.43 -4.84 0.96
N LEU A 187 -10.85 -5.03 2.21
CA LEU A 187 -10.44 -4.33 3.43
C LEU A 187 -10.69 -2.81 3.47
N ASP A 188 -11.26 -2.24 2.42
CA ASP A 188 -11.68 -0.82 2.38
C ASP A 188 -13.03 -0.63 1.69
N VAL A 189 -13.98 -1.52 1.97
CA VAL A 189 -15.36 -1.45 1.47
C VAL A 189 -16.05 -0.23 2.08
N LYS A 190 -16.39 0.71 1.20
CA LYS A 190 -17.05 1.99 1.55
C LYS A 190 -17.74 2.59 0.34
N PRO A 191 -18.70 3.52 0.52
CA PRO A 191 -19.45 4.10 -0.59
C PRO A 191 -18.61 4.75 -1.70
N SER A 192 -17.43 5.30 -1.38
CA SER A 192 -16.54 5.89 -2.39
C SER A 192 -15.79 4.85 -3.24
N ASN A 193 -15.78 3.59 -2.82
CA ASN A 193 -15.09 2.50 -3.51
C ASN A 193 -16.06 1.54 -4.21
N ILE A 194 -17.32 1.95 -4.37
CA ILE A 194 -18.36 1.17 -5.04
C ILE A 194 -18.99 2.01 -6.14
N MET A 195 -19.04 1.48 -7.34
CA MET A 195 -19.71 2.05 -8.50
C MET A 195 -20.72 1.04 -9.05
N PHE A 196 -21.63 1.49 -9.91
CA PHE A 196 -22.56 0.61 -10.61
C PHE A 196 -22.40 0.75 -12.12
N ARG A 197 -22.38 -0.38 -12.81
CA ARG A 197 -22.49 -0.42 -14.27
C ARG A 197 -23.90 -0.04 -14.73
N PRO A 198 -24.10 0.28 -15.99
CA PRO A 198 -25.45 0.58 -16.53
C PRO A 198 -26.45 -0.57 -16.38
N ASP A 199 -25.99 -1.81 -16.35
CA ASP A 199 -26.80 -3.00 -16.09
C ASP A 199 -27.11 -3.23 -14.60
N GLY A 200 -26.59 -2.39 -13.73
CA GLY A 200 -26.77 -2.45 -12.29
C GLY A 200 -25.76 -3.33 -11.54
N ALA A 201 -24.80 -3.94 -12.20
CA ALA A 201 -23.74 -4.69 -11.51
C ALA A 201 -22.88 -3.75 -10.67
N ALA A 202 -22.66 -4.10 -9.39
CA ALA A 202 -21.74 -3.36 -8.54
C ALA A 202 -20.30 -3.64 -8.95
N VAL A 203 -19.46 -2.60 -8.97
CA VAL A 203 -18.01 -2.68 -9.24
C VAL A 203 -17.26 -2.16 -8.05
N LEU A 204 -16.36 -2.98 -7.52
CA LEU A 204 -15.45 -2.62 -6.45
C LEU A 204 -14.21 -1.97 -7.06
N VAL A 205 -13.80 -0.82 -6.51
CA VAL A 205 -12.66 -0.04 -7.01
C VAL A 205 -11.71 0.31 -5.87
N ASP A 206 -10.46 0.60 -6.20
CA ASP A 206 -9.41 1.00 -5.23
C ASP A 206 -8.94 -0.16 -4.33
N TYR A 207 -8.00 -0.95 -4.84
CA TYR A 207 -7.45 -2.15 -4.19
C TYR A 207 -6.18 -1.87 -3.36
N GLY A 208 -5.86 -0.62 -3.11
CA GLY A 208 -4.63 -0.23 -2.41
C GLY A 208 -4.52 -0.71 -0.95
N LEU A 209 -5.61 -1.15 -0.34
CA LEU A 209 -5.62 -1.74 1.00
C LEU A 209 -5.99 -3.23 0.99
N SER A 210 -6.20 -3.82 -0.19
CA SER A 210 -6.64 -5.21 -0.33
C SER A 210 -5.54 -6.21 -0.01
N ARG A 211 -5.94 -7.44 0.27
CA ARG A 211 -5.06 -8.58 0.45
C ARG A 211 -5.47 -9.71 -0.48
N HIS A 212 -4.49 -10.29 -1.18
CA HIS A 212 -4.68 -11.51 -1.95
C HIS A 212 -4.01 -12.68 -1.22
N GLU A 213 -4.71 -13.81 -1.04
CA GLU A 213 -4.23 -14.95 -0.25
C GLU A 213 -2.88 -15.50 -0.71
N HIS A 214 -2.63 -15.50 -2.03
CA HIS A 214 -1.43 -16.09 -2.65
C HIS A 214 -0.35 -15.06 -2.97
N LEU A 215 -0.53 -13.79 -2.62
CA LEU A 215 0.44 -12.72 -2.81
C LEU A 215 0.92 -12.17 -1.46
N PRO A 216 2.12 -11.59 -1.40
CA PRO A 216 2.63 -10.96 -0.19
C PRO A 216 1.73 -9.81 0.29
N ASP A 217 1.52 -9.69 1.59
CA ASP A 217 0.84 -8.54 2.18
C ASP A 217 1.86 -7.45 2.55
N LEU A 218 2.21 -6.62 1.57
CA LEU A 218 3.22 -5.56 1.74
C LEU A 218 2.86 -4.58 2.86
N LEU A 219 1.56 -4.34 3.08
CA LEU A 219 1.10 -3.44 4.14
C LEU A 219 1.29 -4.04 5.53
N GLU A 220 1.02 -5.35 5.70
CA GLU A 220 1.26 -6.05 6.96
C GLU A 220 2.76 -6.17 7.25
N GLU A 221 3.55 -6.39 6.20
CA GLU A 221 5.01 -6.53 6.30
C GLU A 221 5.70 -5.22 6.74
N GLU A 222 5.24 -4.06 6.25
CA GLU A 222 5.87 -2.77 6.54
C GLU A 222 5.27 -2.03 7.73
N PHE A 223 3.95 -2.17 7.97
CA PHE A 223 3.25 -1.33 8.94
C PHE A 223 2.63 -2.13 10.08
N SER A 224 2.69 -1.55 11.28
CA SER A 224 2.11 -2.10 12.51
C SER A 224 0.91 -1.31 13.02
N LEU A 225 0.21 -0.59 12.15
CA LEU A 225 -0.98 0.21 12.49
C LEU A 225 -2.22 -0.29 11.75
N PRO A 226 -3.43 -0.21 12.35
CA PRO A 226 -4.66 -0.57 11.65
C PRO A 226 -4.83 0.26 10.39
N MET A 227 -5.02 -0.39 9.25
CA MET A 227 -5.22 0.27 7.96
C MET A 227 -6.65 0.14 7.49
N GLY A 228 -7.17 1.20 6.88
CA GLY A 228 -8.53 1.28 6.36
C GLY A 228 -9.22 2.59 6.70
N THR A 229 -10.45 2.73 6.22
CA THR A 229 -11.29 3.89 6.50
C THR A 229 -11.99 3.73 7.85
N GLY A 230 -11.58 4.50 8.84
CA GLY A 230 -11.96 4.36 10.25
C GLY A 230 -13.43 4.02 10.55
N PRO A 231 -14.45 4.68 9.98
CA PRO A 231 -15.85 4.35 10.21
C PRO A 231 -16.24 2.92 9.81
N TYR A 232 -15.61 2.34 8.77
CA TYR A 232 -15.96 1.07 8.14
C TYR A 232 -15.09 -0.12 8.58
N MET A 233 -13.92 0.15 9.19
CA MET A 233 -13.01 -0.91 9.66
C MET A 233 -13.75 -1.95 10.53
N SER A 234 -13.44 -3.20 10.33
CA SER A 234 -13.92 -4.31 11.17
C SER A 234 -13.19 -4.41 12.52
N PRO A 235 -13.72 -5.14 13.50
CA PRO A 235 -13.03 -5.45 14.75
C PRO A 235 -11.67 -6.12 14.54
N GLU A 236 -11.58 -7.08 13.62
CA GLU A 236 -10.35 -7.81 13.27
C GLU A 236 -9.30 -6.90 12.61
N GLN A 237 -9.68 -5.99 11.70
CA GLN A 237 -8.76 -5.00 11.15
C GLN A 237 -8.16 -4.09 12.23
N VAL A 238 -8.94 -3.73 13.26
CA VAL A 238 -8.44 -2.95 14.42
C VAL A 238 -7.45 -3.78 15.25
N GLN A 239 -7.48 -5.11 15.13
CA GLN A 239 -6.57 -6.06 15.76
C GLN A 239 -5.47 -6.55 14.80
N PHE A 240 -5.27 -5.86 13.67
CA PHE A 240 -4.26 -6.17 12.64
C PHE A 240 -4.49 -7.48 11.88
N ILE A 241 -5.68 -8.08 11.93
CA ILE A 241 -6.04 -9.25 11.14
C ILE A 241 -6.57 -8.79 9.79
N ARG A 242 -5.90 -9.19 8.70
CA ARG A 242 -6.18 -8.74 7.34
C ARG A 242 -6.67 -9.84 6.40
N ASN A 243 -6.70 -11.09 6.84
CA ASN A 243 -6.99 -12.27 6.02
C ASN A 243 -8.43 -12.80 6.14
N ASP A 244 -9.31 -12.10 6.84
CA ASP A 244 -10.69 -12.56 7.04
C ASP A 244 -11.66 -11.83 6.08
N PRO A 245 -12.27 -12.52 5.07
CA PRO A 245 -13.20 -11.91 4.14
C PRO A 245 -14.49 -11.38 4.81
N ARG A 246 -14.79 -11.85 6.04
CA ARG A 246 -15.92 -11.35 6.83
C ARG A 246 -15.71 -9.92 7.34
N SER A 247 -14.50 -9.37 7.21
CA SER A 247 -14.21 -7.94 7.40
C SER A 247 -14.97 -7.07 6.41
N ASP A 248 -15.04 -7.50 5.14
CA ASP A 248 -15.79 -6.78 4.11
C ASP A 248 -17.30 -6.84 4.37
N LEU A 249 -17.80 -7.95 4.93
CA LEU A 249 -19.21 -8.08 5.31
C LEU A 249 -19.57 -7.17 6.49
N PHE A 250 -18.65 -6.98 7.43
CA PHE A 250 -18.82 -5.99 8.50
C PHE A 250 -18.89 -4.56 7.92
N ALA A 251 -18.00 -4.22 7.00
CA ALA A 251 -17.99 -2.90 6.35
C ALA A 251 -19.27 -2.65 5.54
N LEU A 252 -19.77 -3.67 4.81
CA LEU A 252 -21.08 -3.60 4.16
C LEU A 252 -22.20 -3.41 5.19
N GLY A 253 -22.18 -4.13 6.32
CA GLY A 253 -23.12 -3.94 7.44
C GLY A 253 -23.11 -2.49 7.97
N VAL A 254 -21.94 -1.85 8.06
CA VAL A 254 -21.83 -0.43 8.45
C VAL A 254 -22.51 0.47 7.41
N MET A 255 -22.35 0.19 6.12
CA MET A 255 -23.00 0.94 5.04
C MET A 255 -24.53 0.78 5.10
N LEU A 256 -25.02 -0.45 5.17
CA LEU A 256 -26.47 -0.74 5.27
C LEU A 256 -27.09 -0.07 6.49
N TYR A 257 -26.39 -0.11 7.63
CA TYR A 257 -26.82 0.62 8.82
C TYR A 257 -26.96 2.12 8.57
N HIS A 258 -25.93 2.75 7.95
CA HIS A 258 -25.93 4.18 7.66
C HIS A 258 -27.05 4.54 6.66
N PHE A 259 -27.20 3.80 5.59
CA PHE A 259 -28.27 4.03 4.60
C PHE A 259 -29.68 3.81 5.20
N THR A 260 -29.82 2.90 6.17
CA THR A 260 -31.09 2.67 6.86
C THR A 260 -31.43 3.80 7.84
N THR A 261 -30.45 4.27 8.62
CA THR A 261 -30.72 5.14 9.80
C THR A 261 -30.31 6.60 9.60
N GLY A 262 -29.49 6.92 8.60
CA GLY A 262 -28.82 8.22 8.45
C GLY A 262 -27.63 8.43 9.39
N GLU A 263 -27.34 7.46 10.28
CA GLU A 263 -26.27 7.56 11.28
C GLU A 263 -25.21 6.47 11.11
N ARG A 264 -24.00 6.74 11.59
CA ARG A 264 -22.94 5.74 11.61
C ARG A 264 -22.98 4.91 12.90
N PRO A 265 -22.94 3.57 12.84
CA PRO A 265 -23.11 2.71 14.03
C PRO A 265 -22.03 2.92 15.10
N PHE A 266 -20.81 3.30 14.69
CA PHE A 266 -19.65 3.53 15.57
C PHE A 266 -19.10 4.96 15.47
N GLY A 267 -19.83 5.89 14.85
CA GLY A 267 -19.40 7.26 14.61
C GLY A 267 -18.26 7.39 13.61
N ALA A 268 -17.45 8.45 13.73
CA ALA A 268 -16.29 8.72 12.90
C ALA A 268 -15.00 8.77 13.75
N PRO A 269 -14.45 7.63 14.16
CA PRO A 269 -13.26 7.59 15.00
C PRO A 269 -12.03 8.11 14.25
N THR A 270 -11.25 8.98 14.90
CA THR A 270 -10.01 9.56 14.37
C THR A 270 -8.76 9.06 15.11
N SER A 271 -8.91 8.16 16.05
CA SER A 271 -7.81 7.60 16.85
C SER A 271 -7.97 6.10 17.04
N VAL A 272 -6.87 5.38 17.24
CA VAL A 272 -6.85 3.94 17.53
C VAL A 272 -7.73 3.60 18.74
N ARG A 273 -7.71 4.43 19.80
CA ARG A 273 -8.60 4.25 20.97
C ARG A 273 -10.08 4.37 20.57
N GLY A 274 -10.41 5.26 19.66
CA GLY A 274 -11.76 5.40 19.11
C GLY A 274 -12.17 4.19 18.29
N LEU A 275 -11.25 3.68 17.45
CA LEU A 275 -11.43 2.47 16.66
C LEU A 275 -11.70 1.24 17.52
N ARG A 276 -10.95 1.06 18.61
CA ARG A 276 -11.12 -0.08 19.53
C ARG A 276 -12.50 -0.16 20.18
N LYS A 277 -13.28 0.92 20.25
CA LYS A 277 -14.62 0.90 20.87
C LYS A 277 -15.55 -0.14 20.23
N ARG A 278 -15.40 -0.45 18.92
CA ARG A 278 -16.22 -1.46 18.22
C ARG A 278 -16.02 -2.89 18.74
N LEU A 279 -14.94 -3.14 19.48
CA LEU A 279 -14.70 -4.44 20.11
C LEU A 279 -15.64 -4.74 21.28
N TRP A 280 -16.28 -3.73 21.88
CA TRP A 280 -17.16 -3.91 23.06
C TRP A 280 -18.45 -3.08 23.03
N ILE A 281 -18.59 -2.11 22.13
CA ILE A 281 -19.79 -1.27 22.02
C ILE A 281 -20.65 -1.75 20.84
N ASP A 282 -21.88 -2.16 21.13
CA ASP A 282 -22.86 -2.40 20.07
C ASP A 282 -23.42 -1.09 19.52
N PRO A 283 -23.84 -1.07 18.24
CA PRO A 283 -24.59 0.06 17.68
C PRO A 283 -25.96 0.21 18.37
N ILE A 284 -26.60 1.35 18.20
CA ILE A 284 -28.03 1.50 18.50
C ILE A 284 -28.78 0.61 17.50
N PRO A 285 -29.76 -0.20 17.91
CA PRO A 285 -30.51 -0.99 16.96
C PRO A 285 -31.20 -0.12 15.91
N PRO A 286 -31.18 -0.45 14.60
CA PRO A 286 -31.79 0.35 13.54
C PRO A 286 -33.25 0.75 13.81
N ARG A 287 -34.08 -0.18 14.32
CA ARG A 287 -35.49 0.06 14.64
C ARG A 287 -35.71 1.06 15.78
N ALA A 288 -34.73 1.28 16.63
CA ALA A 288 -34.78 2.31 17.67
C ALA A 288 -34.59 3.73 17.07
N LEU A 289 -33.93 3.86 15.92
CA LEU A 289 -33.72 5.11 15.21
C LEU A 289 -34.75 5.31 14.10
N ARG A 290 -35.14 4.21 13.45
CA ARG A 290 -36.09 4.16 12.34
C ARG A 290 -37.13 3.07 12.60
N PRO A 291 -38.28 3.40 13.25
CA PRO A 291 -39.29 2.41 13.68
C PRO A 291 -39.95 1.61 12.54
N ASP A 292 -40.00 2.14 11.32
CA ASP A 292 -40.51 1.48 10.12
C ASP A 292 -39.53 0.46 9.51
N CYS A 293 -38.29 0.39 10.01
CA CYS A 293 -37.33 -0.64 9.59
C CYS A 293 -37.87 -2.04 9.94
N PRO A 294 -38.03 -2.94 8.95
CA PRO A 294 -38.58 -4.27 9.22
C PRO A 294 -37.63 -5.11 10.08
N PRO A 295 -38.19 -6.05 10.89
CA PRO A 295 -37.38 -6.90 11.77
C PRO A 295 -36.29 -7.68 11.05
N TRP A 296 -36.56 -8.19 9.83
CA TRP A 296 -35.62 -8.95 9.03
C TRP A 296 -34.39 -8.11 8.62
N LEU A 297 -34.60 -6.85 8.21
CA LEU A 297 -33.50 -5.98 7.79
C LEU A 297 -32.61 -5.61 9.00
N GLN A 298 -33.22 -5.32 10.16
CA GLN A 298 -32.46 -5.14 11.39
C GLN A 298 -31.66 -6.39 11.76
N GLU A 299 -32.24 -7.60 11.63
CA GLU A 299 -31.55 -8.87 11.87
C GLU A 299 -30.29 -8.98 10.99
N VAL A 300 -30.46 -8.75 9.67
CA VAL A 300 -29.37 -8.81 8.69
C VAL A 300 -28.26 -7.83 9.03
N ILE A 301 -28.63 -6.55 9.24
CA ILE A 301 -27.64 -5.50 9.55
C ILE A 301 -26.88 -5.81 10.84
N LEU A 302 -27.58 -6.16 11.93
CA LEU A 302 -26.94 -6.44 13.21
C LEU A 302 -26.11 -7.73 13.19
N LYS A 303 -26.47 -8.71 12.36
CA LYS A 303 -25.68 -9.92 12.14
C LYS A 303 -24.36 -9.61 11.44
N CYS A 304 -24.35 -8.73 10.44
CA CYS A 304 -23.11 -8.23 9.82
C CYS A 304 -22.20 -7.50 10.85
N LEU A 305 -22.80 -6.79 11.81
CA LEU A 305 -22.09 -5.95 12.79
C LEU A 305 -21.69 -6.70 14.07
N GLU A 306 -21.83 -8.02 14.13
CA GLU A 306 -21.33 -8.83 15.24
C GLU A 306 -19.81 -8.65 15.40
N VAL A 307 -19.34 -8.55 16.64
CA VAL A 307 -17.91 -8.35 16.94
C VAL A 307 -17.10 -9.57 16.51
N GLN A 308 -17.60 -10.78 16.80
CA GLN A 308 -16.95 -12.04 16.44
C GLN A 308 -17.31 -12.45 15.01
N PRO A 309 -16.32 -12.66 14.11
CA PRO A 309 -16.57 -13.02 12.71
C PRO A 309 -17.42 -14.29 12.53
N ASP A 310 -17.26 -15.28 13.38
CA ASP A 310 -18.03 -16.55 13.38
C ASP A 310 -19.52 -16.38 13.69
N LYS A 311 -19.92 -15.25 14.24
CA LYS A 311 -21.34 -14.89 14.45
C LYS A 311 -21.96 -14.08 13.31
N ARG A 312 -21.17 -13.69 12.32
CA ARG A 312 -21.62 -12.98 11.13
C ARG A 312 -22.10 -13.96 10.06
N TYR A 313 -22.42 -13.45 8.89
CA TYR A 313 -22.48 -14.24 7.67
C TYR A 313 -21.10 -14.83 7.37
N GLN A 314 -21.07 -16.10 6.98
CA GLN A 314 -19.79 -16.76 6.67
C GLN A 314 -19.35 -16.51 5.23
N THR A 315 -20.29 -16.19 4.35
CA THR A 315 -20.01 -15.80 2.97
C THR A 315 -20.88 -14.61 2.55
N ALA A 316 -20.40 -13.84 1.58
CA ALA A 316 -21.17 -12.75 1.00
C ALA A 316 -22.42 -13.26 0.24
N ALA A 317 -22.36 -14.48 -0.32
CA ALA A 317 -23.51 -15.10 -0.97
C ALA A 317 -24.68 -15.36 0.02
N GLN A 318 -24.38 -15.80 1.26
CA GLN A 318 -25.41 -15.95 2.29
C GLN A 318 -26.07 -14.63 2.66
N LEU A 319 -25.28 -13.54 2.73
CA LEU A 319 -25.80 -12.21 2.98
C LEU A 319 -26.70 -11.73 1.82
N ALA A 320 -26.26 -11.93 0.58
CA ALA A 320 -27.04 -11.58 -0.60
C ALA A 320 -28.39 -12.33 -0.62
N LEU A 321 -28.39 -13.63 -0.31
CA LEU A 321 -29.59 -14.45 -0.25
C LEU A 321 -30.60 -13.97 0.81
N ASP A 322 -30.13 -13.68 2.04
CA ASP A 322 -31.00 -13.19 3.11
C ASP A 322 -31.59 -11.79 2.80
N LEU A 323 -30.89 -10.98 1.99
CA LEU A 323 -31.41 -9.68 1.52
C LEU A 323 -32.43 -9.86 0.35
N GLN A 324 -32.26 -10.87 -0.51
CA GLN A 324 -33.15 -11.18 -1.63
C GLN A 324 -34.44 -11.84 -1.17
N GLU A 325 -34.37 -12.68 -0.14
CA GLU A 325 -35.46 -13.52 0.34
C GLU A 325 -35.76 -13.21 1.82
N PRO A 326 -36.38 -12.03 2.12
CA PRO A 326 -36.66 -11.60 3.49
C PRO A 326 -37.43 -12.60 4.35
N ASP A 327 -38.32 -13.39 3.72
CA ASP A 327 -39.15 -14.39 4.39
C ASP A 327 -38.35 -15.60 4.91
N GLN A 328 -37.14 -15.83 4.38
CA GLN A 328 -36.23 -16.91 4.79
C GLN A 328 -35.31 -16.49 5.93
N VAL A 329 -35.27 -15.20 6.28
CA VAL A 329 -34.40 -14.68 7.34
C VAL A 329 -34.86 -15.23 8.69
N VAL A 330 -33.97 -15.99 9.35
CA VAL A 330 -34.23 -16.49 10.70
C VAL A 330 -34.12 -15.33 11.70
N LEU A 331 -35.29 -14.90 12.20
CA LEU A 331 -35.35 -13.83 13.20
C LEU A 331 -34.86 -14.33 14.54
N THR A 332 -33.90 -13.63 15.13
CA THR A 332 -33.37 -13.87 16.46
C THR A 332 -33.70 -12.70 17.38
N ARG A 333 -33.15 -12.71 18.62
CA ARG A 333 -33.27 -11.57 19.53
C ARG A 333 -32.75 -10.24 18.94
N ARG A 334 -31.94 -10.29 17.88
CA ARG A 334 -31.49 -9.09 17.17
C ARG A 334 -32.63 -8.35 16.48
N ALA A 335 -33.55 -9.08 15.87
CA ALA A 335 -34.72 -8.52 15.19
C ALA A 335 -35.65 -7.67 16.10
N GLU A 336 -35.76 -8.07 17.37
CA GLU A 336 -36.65 -7.40 18.35
C GLU A 336 -35.93 -6.36 19.22
N ARG A 337 -34.61 -6.23 19.04
CA ARG A 337 -33.79 -5.41 19.92
C ARG A 337 -34.06 -3.91 19.67
N MET A 338 -34.41 -3.18 20.74
CA MET A 338 -34.67 -1.73 20.71
C MET A 338 -33.65 -0.92 21.53
N VAL A 339 -32.81 -1.58 22.30
CA VAL A 339 -31.82 -0.96 23.18
C VAL A 339 -30.45 -1.60 23.00
N ARG A 340 -29.40 -0.85 23.30
CA ARG A 340 -28.02 -1.39 23.33
C ARG A 340 -27.89 -2.47 24.41
N SER A 341 -26.88 -3.34 24.28
CA SER A 341 -26.52 -4.31 25.33
C SER A 341 -26.33 -3.65 26.70
N SER A 342 -26.62 -4.41 27.75
CA SER A 342 -26.47 -3.95 29.12
C SER A 342 -25.03 -3.51 29.44
N GLN A 343 -24.86 -2.62 30.41
CA GLN A 343 -23.55 -2.15 30.85
C GLN A 343 -22.64 -3.32 31.29
N TRP A 344 -23.20 -4.36 31.91
CA TRP A 344 -22.47 -5.55 32.32
C TRP A 344 -21.92 -6.35 31.12
N THR A 345 -22.70 -6.53 30.06
CA THR A 345 -22.24 -7.21 28.86
C THR A 345 -21.11 -6.42 28.19
N ARG A 346 -21.23 -5.10 28.17
CA ARG A 346 -20.20 -4.19 27.62
C ARG A 346 -18.94 -4.22 28.46
N LEU A 347 -19.03 -4.21 29.79
CA LEU A 347 -17.89 -4.29 30.69
C LEU A 347 -17.17 -5.63 30.55
N LYS A 348 -17.91 -6.76 30.49
CA LYS A 348 -17.34 -8.08 30.24
C LYS A 348 -16.56 -8.12 28.91
N ARG A 349 -17.15 -7.61 27.82
CA ARG A 349 -16.46 -7.53 26.50
C ARG A 349 -15.25 -6.62 26.56
N TRP A 350 -15.32 -5.50 27.27
CA TRP A 350 -14.18 -4.61 27.46
C TRP A 350 -13.00 -5.28 28.16
N PHE A 351 -13.25 -6.06 29.22
CA PHE A 351 -12.21 -6.85 29.88
C PHE A 351 -11.59 -7.89 28.93
N PHE A 352 -12.39 -8.58 28.13
CA PHE A 352 -11.86 -9.49 27.11
C PHE A 352 -11.04 -8.77 26.05
N ALA A 353 -11.46 -7.59 25.63
CA ALA A 353 -10.72 -6.77 24.64
C ALA A 353 -9.39 -6.20 25.17
N LEU A 354 -9.24 -6.04 26.49
CA LEU A 354 -7.98 -5.63 27.12
C LEU A 354 -6.95 -6.75 27.15
N GLY A 355 -7.38 -8.01 27.25
CA GLY A 355 -6.51 -9.19 27.29
C GLY A 355 -6.33 -9.87 25.93
N ALA A 356 -7.01 -9.41 24.89
CA ALA A 356 -6.81 -9.90 23.54
C ALA A 356 -5.53 -9.26 22.98
N GLU A 357 -4.41 -9.90 23.21
CA GLU A 357 -3.27 -9.77 22.30
C GLU A 357 -3.74 -10.19 20.90
N PRO A 358 -3.20 -9.59 19.82
CA PRO A 358 -3.46 -10.08 18.48
C PRO A 358 -3.15 -11.59 18.50
N GLN A 359 -4.17 -12.42 18.43
CA GLN A 359 -3.95 -13.83 18.14
C GLN A 359 -3.50 -13.85 16.67
N GLU A 360 -2.20 -13.88 16.47
CA GLU A 360 -1.66 -14.50 15.29
C GLU A 360 -2.30 -15.87 15.25
N ALA A 361 -3.19 -16.10 14.29
CA ALA A 361 -3.67 -17.45 14.01
C ALA A 361 -2.40 -18.24 13.71
N ALA A 362 -2.03 -19.13 14.63
CA ALA A 362 -0.86 -19.97 14.42
C ALA A 362 -1.03 -20.64 13.05
N PRO A 363 -0.10 -20.46 12.11
CA PRO A 363 -0.23 -21.01 10.78
C PRO A 363 -0.46 -22.51 10.90
N SER A 364 -1.39 -23.05 10.14
CA SER A 364 -1.64 -24.48 10.16
C SER A 364 -0.35 -25.21 9.75
N ALA A 365 -0.14 -26.45 10.26
CA ALA A 365 1.04 -27.24 9.88
C ALA A 365 1.16 -27.39 8.35
N THR A 366 0.05 -27.38 7.62
CA THR A 366 -0.03 -27.42 6.16
C THR A 366 0.42 -26.09 5.53
N GLU A 367 0.09 -24.94 6.13
CA GLU A 367 0.58 -23.62 5.68
C GLU A 367 2.08 -23.47 5.90
N VAL A 368 2.61 -23.97 7.02
CA VAL A 368 4.06 -23.97 7.30
C VAL A 368 4.83 -24.84 6.30
N LEU A 369 4.27 -26.00 5.91
CA LEU A 369 4.91 -26.92 4.95
C LEU A 369 4.83 -26.43 3.50
N ASN A 370 3.81 -25.62 3.14
CA ASN A 370 3.64 -25.08 1.79
C ASN A 370 4.18 -23.66 1.64
N ARG A 371 4.73 -23.09 2.71
CA ARG A 371 5.27 -21.73 2.68
C ARG A 371 6.56 -21.69 1.86
N SER A 372 6.59 -20.80 0.87
CA SER A 372 7.83 -20.46 0.17
C SER A 372 8.83 -19.83 1.13
N SER A 373 10.11 -20.24 1.08
CA SER A 373 11.15 -19.60 1.87
C SER A 373 11.33 -18.14 1.46
N ILE A 374 11.63 -17.28 2.44
CA ILE A 374 11.85 -15.85 2.22
C ILE A 374 13.33 -15.53 2.41
N VAL A 375 13.95 -15.10 1.30
CA VAL A 375 15.31 -14.55 1.31
C VAL A 375 15.20 -13.02 1.36
N MET A 376 15.72 -12.41 2.42
CA MET A 376 15.79 -10.96 2.60
C MET A 376 17.14 -10.44 2.14
N ALA A 377 17.17 -9.56 1.14
CA ALA A 377 18.34 -8.79 0.77
C ALA A 377 18.30 -7.42 1.46
N ALA A 378 19.11 -7.23 2.51
CA ALA A 378 19.25 -5.94 3.18
C ALA A 378 20.27 -5.07 2.44
N VAL A 379 19.80 -4.04 1.74
CA VAL A 379 20.57 -3.24 0.78
C VAL A 379 20.68 -1.79 1.25
N ASP A 380 21.88 -1.31 1.48
CA ASP A 380 22.14 0.10 1.73
C ASP A 380 22.48 0.79 0.40
N VAL A 381 21.43 1.21 -0.31
CA VAL A 381 21.54 1.79 -1.66
C VAL A 381 22.24 3.15 -1.70
N ASP A 382 22.26 3.88 -0.58
CA ASP A 382 22.80 5.25 -0.54
C ASP A 382 24.28 5.31 -0.17
N HIS A 383 24.77 4.31 0.58
CA HIS A 383 26.12 4.41 1.17
C HIS A 383 27.02 3.19 0.90
N ALA A 384 26.53 2.14 0.27
CA ALA A 384 27.36 0.99 -0.09
C ALA A 384 28.18 1.29 -1.35
N SER A 385 29.41 0.75 -1.43
CA SER A 385 30.20 0.87 -2.66
C SER A 385 29.60 0.07 -3.80
N PRO A 386 29.80 0.50 -5.06
CA PRO A 386 29.33 -0.25 -6.23
C PRO A 386 29.78 -1.73 -6.24
N ASP A 387 31.02 -1.98 -5.84
CA ASP A 387 31.57 -3.35 -5.76
C ASP A 387 30.85 -4.19 -4.71
N LEU A 388 30.53 -3.62 -3.55
CA LEU A 388 29.75 -4.31 -2.52
C LEU A 388 28.33 -4.61 -3.00
N LEU A 389 27.69 -3.65 -3.66
CA LEU A 389 26.35 -3.82 -4.21
C LEU A 389 26.30 -4.91 -5.29
N GLU A 390 27.35 -5.02 -6.12
CA GLU A 390 27.44 -6.06 -7.15
C GLU A 390 27.65 -7.44 -6.52
N GLN A 391 28.56 -7.56 -5.54
CA GLN A 391 28.82 -8.83 -4.84
C GLN A 391 27.60 -9.27 -4.02
N LEU A 392 26.90 -8.33 -3.40
CA LEU A 392 25.65 -8.60 -2.71
C LEU A 392 24.61 -9.15 -3.68
N ARG A 393 24.45 -8.51 -4.85
CA ARG A 393 23.55 -8.95 -5.93
C ARG A 393 23.85 -10.37 -6.38
N GLU A 394 25.10 -10.67 -6.65
CA GLU A 394 25.52 -12.01 -7.11
C GLU A 394 25.30 -13.07 -6.02
N THR A 395 25.57 -12.73 -4.75
CA THR A 395 25.33 -13.64 -3.62
C THR A 395 23.85 -13.95 -3.47
N VAL A 396 22.99 -12.91 -3.50
CA VAL A 396 21.53 -13.06 -3.46
C VAL A 396 21.04 -13.92 -4.62
N ARG A 397 21.52 -13.66 -5.84
CA ARG A 397 21.17 -14.45 -7.02
C ARG A 397 21.49 -15.93 -6.84
N ARG A 398 22.66 -16.26 -6.32
CA ARG A 398 23.07 -17.65 -6.06
C ARG A 398 22.19 -18.32 -5.01
N ILE A 399 21.88 -17.64 -3.91
CA ILE A 399 21.03 -18.20 -2.85
C ILE A 399 19.62 -18.46 -3.38
N VAL A 400 19.00 -17.51 -4.08
CA VAL A 400 17.65 -17.70 -4.64
C VAL A 400 17.61 -18.82 -5.69
N LEU A 401 18.71 -19.05 -6.44
CA LEU A 401 18.82 -20.17 -7.37
C LEU A 401 18.84 -21.54 -6.68
N THR A 402 19.39 -21.63 -5.46
CA THR A 402 19.44 -22.89 -4.71
C THR A 402 18.14 -23.24 -4.01
N GLU A 403 17.20 -22.28 -3.93
CA GLU A 403 15.90 -22.44 -3.29
C GLU A 403 14.76 -22.21 -4.29
N PRO A 404 14.39 -23.22 -5.11
CA PRO A 404 13.29 -23.08 -6.07
C PRO A 404 11.98 -22.73 -5.36
N GLY A 405 11.34 -21.66 -5.80
CA GLY A 405 10.13 -21.17 -5.14
C GLY A 405 10.36 -20.08 -4.09
N ALA A 406 11.60 -19.81 -3.67
CA ALA A 406 11.88 -18.75 -2.70
C ALA A 406 11.40 -17.37 -3.19
N ARG A 407 10.85 -16.60 -2.27
CA ARG A 407 10.53 -15.19 -2.43
C ARG A 407 11.75 -14.34 -2.06
N LEU A 408 12.06 -13.33 -2.86
CA LEU A 408 13.09 -12.35 -2.56
C LEU A 408 12.47 -11.04 -2.07
N ALA A 409 12.72 -10.68 -0.81
CA ALA A 409 12.37 -9.39 -0.23
C ALA A 409 13.61 -8.48 -0.23
N CYS A 410 13.62 -7.44 -1.05
CA CYS A 410 14.66 -6.41 -1.06
C CYS A 410 14.29 -5.33 -0.04
N VAL A 411 15.10 -5.17 1.00
CA VAL A 411 14.81 -4.27 2.12
C VAL A 411 15.90 -3.21 2.22
N SER A 412 15.50 -1.95 2.31
CA SER A 412 16.39 -0.83 2.62
C SER A 412 15.86 -0.07 3.82
N VAL A 413 16.74 0.48 4.67
CA VAL A 413 16.33 1.23 5.86
C VAL A 413 16.73 2.69 5.72
N MET A 414 15.72 3.56 5.74
CA MET A 414 15.90 5.01 5.81
C MET A 414 15.98 5.43 7.27
N ARG A 415 17.11 6.04 7.65
CA ARG A 415 17.29 6.57 9.00
C ARG A 415 16.46 7.81 9.21
N ILE A 416 15.64 7.80 10.25
CA ILE A 416 14.90 8.97 10.73
C ILE A 416 15.38 9.38 12.13
N ALA A 417 15.37 10.68 12.45
CA ALA A 417 15.75 11.14 13.77
C ALA A 417 14.70 10.73 14.82
N ARG A 418 15.14 10.38 16.03
CA ARG A 418 14.24 10.08 17.15
C ARG A 418 13.45 11.30 17.64
N ILE A 419 13.97 12.51 17.45
CA ILE A 419 13.40 13.77 17.89
C ILE A 419 13.67 14.81 16.80
N GLY A 420 12.61 15.39 16.24
CA GLY A 420 12.68 16.42 15.21
C GLY A 420 11.75 16.14 14.04
N THR A 421 11.53 17.13 13.20
CA THR A 421 10.89 16.98 11.89
C THR A 421 11.98 16.71 10.87
N ASP A 422 12.26 15.44 10.58
CA ASP A 422 13.10 15.12 9.43
C ASP A 422 12.39 15.58 8.15
N ALA A 423 13.14 16.22 7.28
CA ALA A 423 12.64 16.53 5.96
C ALA A 423 12.51 15.20 5.21
N LEU A 424 11.29 14.68 5.08
CA LEU A 424 10.98 13.47 4.28
C LEU A 424 11.13 13.74 2.77
N THR A 425 11.65 14.91 2.42
CA THR A 425 11.87 15.38 1.05
C THR A 425 13.30 15.83 0.86
N ASP A 426 13.83 15.59 -0.32
CA ASP A 426 15.11 16.15 -0.73
C ASP A 426 14.99 17.67 -1.03
N HIS A 427 16.13 18.30 -1.36
CA HIS A 427 16.22 19.73 -1.72
C HIS A 427 15.39 20.12 -2.96
N THR A 428 14.90 19.12 -3.74
CA THR A 428 14.02 19.33 -4.90
C THR A 428 12.54 19.11 -4.56
N GLY A 429 12.20 18.77 -3.31
CA GLY A 429 10.84 18.49 -2.86
C GLY A 429 10.34 17.09 -3.19
N LYS A 430 11.24 16.15 -3.56
CA LYS A 430 10.89 14.74 -3.83
C LYS A 430 10.92 13.92 -2.56
N SER A 431 10.03 12.93 -2.46
CA SER A 431 10.00 11.97 -1.36
C SER A 431 11.29 11.15 -1.32
N LEU A 432 11.99 11.16 -0.19
CA LEU A 432 13.18 10.33 0.04
C LEU A 432 12.83 8.85 0.02
N HIS A 433 11.65 8.47 0.52
CA HIS A 433 11.14 7.11 0.49
C HIS A 433 11.05 6.58 -0.96
N VAL A 434 10.40 7.35 -1.86
CA VAL A 434 10.30 6.96 -3.28
C VAL A 434 11.66 6.90 -3.94
N LYS A 435 12.56 7.83 -3.65
CA LYS A 435 13.93 7.79 -4.17
C LYS A 435 14.64 6.50 -3.78
N GLN A 436 14.54 6.11 -2.53
CA GLN A 436 15.17 4.89 -2.02
C GLN A 436 14.52 3.63 -2.61
N LEU A 437 13.19 3.62 -2.74
CA LEU A 437 12.44 2.55 -3.41
C LEU A 437 12.89 2.37 -4.87
N VAL A 438 13.01 3.46 -5.63
CA VAL A 438 13.50 3.45 -7.02
C VAL A 438 14.92 2.91 -7.10
N SER A 439 15.82 3.37 -6.21
CA SER A 439 17.20 2.89 -6.17
C SER A 439 17.26 1.39 -5.86
N LEU A 440 16.41 0.90 -4.97
CA LEU A 440 16.30 -0.52 -4.62
C LEU A 440 15.79 -1.35 -5.80
N LYS A 441 14.77 -0.88 -6.51
CA LYS A 441 14.26 -1.52 -7.74
C LYS A 441 15.32 -1.58 -8.84
N HIS A 442 16.09 -0.51 -9.03
CA HIS A 442 17.21 -0.50 -9.98
C HIS A 442 18.28 -1.52 -9.60
N TRP A 443 18.64 -1.59 -8.33
CA TRP A 443 19.61 -2.58 -7.85
C TRP A 443 19.16 -4.02 -8.12
N ALA A 444 17.88 -4.33 -7.89
CA ALA A 444 17.34 -5.69 -8.04
C ALA A 444 17.01 -6.07 -9.50
N ARG A 445 16.90 -5.12 -10.42
CA ARG A 445 16.49 -5.35 -11.81
C ARG A 445 17.29 -6.44 -12.54
N PRO A 446 18.65 -6.55 -12.42
CA PRO A 446 19.39 -7.64 -13.02
C PRO A 446 19.02 -9.02 -12.43
N ILE A 447 18.72 -9.11 -11.13
CA ILE A 447 18.28 -10.35 -10.48
C ILE A 447 16.93 -10.79 -11.06
N SER A 448 15.95 -9.89 -11.09
CA SER A 448 14.61 -10.15 -11.62
C SER A 448 14.67 -10.69 -13.06
N LYS A 449 15.49 -10.05 -13.92
CA LYS A 449 15.67 -10.49 -15.30
C LYS A 449 16.37 -11.84 -15.44
N SER A 450 17.41 -12.09 -14.64
CA SER A 450 18.20 -13.32 -14.73
C SER A 450 17.47 -14.56 -14.19
N LEU A 451 16.60 -14.37 -13.20
CA LEU A 451 15.85 -15.44 -12.54
C LEU A 451 14.39 -15.56 -13.03
N ASN A 452 13.95 -14.66 -13.93
CA ASN A 452 12.57 -14.59 -14.40
C ASN A 452 11.55 -14.70 -13.26
N LEU A 453 11.75 -13.87 -12.20
CA LEU A 453 10.91 -13.93 -11.02
C LEU A 453 9.50 -13.43 -11.38
N GLU A 454 8.51 -14.26 -11.08
CA GLU A 454 7.09 -13.96 -11.24
C GLU A 454 6.65 -12.82 -10.31
N ASP A 455 5.52 -12.18 -10.64
CA ASP A 455 4.91 -11.16 -9.79
C ASP A 455 4.62 -11.75 -8.39
N GLY A 456 4.96 -10.99 -7.35
CA GLY A 456 4.84 -11.42 -5.96
C GLY A 456 6.02 -12.20 -5.40
N ARG A 457 6.92 -12.75 -6.24
CA ARG A 457 8.16 -13.39 -5.77
C ARG A 457 9.33 -12.42 -5.54
N LEU A 458 9.21 -11.19 -5.98
CA LEU A 458 10.15 -10.10 -5.73
C LEU A 458 9.40 -8.92 -5.14
N THR A 459 9.74 -8.54 -3.92
CA THR A 459 9.12 -7.42 -3.21
C THR A 459 10.16 -6.41 -2.76
N PHE A 460 9.72 -5.18 -2.53
CA PHE A 460 10.58 -4.05 -2.18
C PHE A 460 10.01 -3.36 -0.94
N HIS A 461 10.87 -3.11 0.05
CA HIS A 461 10.49 -2.52 1.32
C HIS A 461 11.47 -1.42 1.70
N VAL A 462 10.95 -0.25 2.03
CA VAL A 462 11.73 0.88 2.55
C VAL A 462 11.27 1.18 3.96
N LEU A 463 12.01 0.68 4.94
CA LEU A 463 11.70 0.84 6.35
C LEU A 463 12.19 2.20 6.85
N GLU A 464 11.37 2.90 7.62
CA GLU A 464 11.74 4.15 8.27
C GLU A 464 12.01 3.89 9.75
N ALA A 465 13.27 3.99 10.18
CA ALA A 465 13.63 3.70 11.56
C ALA A 465 14.86 4.50 12.04
N PRO A 466 14.94 4.78 13.34
CA PRO A 466 16.11 5.43 13.92
C PRO A 466 17.34 4.52 13.98
N ASP A 467 17.15 3.21 14.16
CA ASP A 467 18.20 2.20 14.12
C ASP A 467 17.96 1.15 13.02
N PRO A 468 18.84 1.08 12.00
CA PRO A 468 18.70 0.11 10.93
C PRO A 468 18.83 -1.35 11.36
N ALA A 469 19.61 -1.67 12.39
CA ALA A 469 19.76 -3.05 12.82
C ALA A 469 18.48 -3.57 13.47
N ASP A 470 17.90 -2.80 14.38
CA ASP A 470 16.63 -3.11 15.02
C ASP A 470 15.53 -3.30 13.98
N ALA A 471 15.45 -2.39 12.99
CA ALA A 471 14.43 -2.47 11.93
C ALA A 471 14.56 -3.74 11.09
N LEU A 472 15.78 -4.13 10.71
CA LEU A 472 16.01 -5.36 9.93
C LEU A 472 15.69 -6.62 10.73
N VAL A 473 16.07 -6.68 12.00
CA VAL A 473 15.76 -7.81 12.89
C VAL A 473 14.25 -7.93 13.13
N ASP A 474 13.57 -6.82 13.38
CA ASP A 474 12.12 -6.81 13.59
C ASP A 474 11.36 -7.18 12.32
N PHE A 475 11.78 -6.68 11.15
CA PHE A 475 11.22 -7.09 9.86
C PHE A 475 11.39 -8.60 9.64
N ALA A 476 12.61 -9.10 9.85
CA ALA A 476 12.90 -10.52 9.67
C ALA A 476 12.07 -11.41 10.61
N ARG A 477 11.90 -10.99 11.86
CA ARG A 477 11.11 -11.74 12.86
C ARG A 477 9.63 -11.74 12.52
N ARG A 478 9.04 -10.57 12.23
CA ARG A 478 7.60 -10.43 11.90
C ARG A 478 7.23 -11.21 10.63
N ASN A 479 8.07 -11.14 9.62
CA ASN A 479 7.81 -11.75 8.33
C ASN A 479 8.39 -13.18 8.23
N GLN A 480 8.90 -13.72 9.34
CA GLN A 480 9.49 -15.07 9.42
C GLN A 480 10.51 -15.32 8.28
N VAL A 481 11.42 -14.39 8.06
CA VAL A 481 12.48 -14.52 7.06
C VAL A 481 13.36 -15.72 7.37
N ASP A 482 13.68 -16.51 6.35
CA ASP A 482 14.49 -17.73 6.50
C ASP A 482 15.98 -17.43 6.31
N HIS A 483 16.33 -16.43 5.50
CA HIS A 483 17.69 -16.08 5.19
C HIS A 483 17.88 -14.58 4.96
N ILE A 484 18.77 -13.96 5.71
CA ILE A 484 19.18 -12.57 5.53
C ILE A 484 20.49 -12.51 4.77
N VAL A 485 20.57 -11.73 3.69
CA VAL A 485 21.80 -11.44 2.96
C VAL A 485 22.07 -9.95 3.03
N MET A 486 23.21 -9.56 3.61
CA MET A 486 23.54 -8.16 3.84
C MET A 486 25.01 -7.85 3.58
N GLY A 487 25.32 -6.58 3.28
CA GLY A 487 26.67 -6.11 3.12
C GLY A 487 27.32 -5.71 4.45
N ALA A 488 28.61 -5.98 4.62
CA ALA A 488 29.41 -5.40 5.69
C ALA A 488 30.21 -4.20 5.17
N ARG A 489 30.01 -3.02 5.78
CA ARG A 489 30.88 -1.86 5.52
C ARG A 489 32.22 -2.05 6.22
N GLY A 490 33.30 -2.04 5.47
CA GLY A 490 34.65 -2.05 6.01
C GLY A 490 35.36 -0.74 5.67
N ASN A 491 35.21 0.29 6.49
CA ASN A 491 35.89 1.57 6.32
C ASN A 491 36.98 1.81 7.37
N SER A 492 37.82 0.80 7.66
CA SER A 492 39.03 1.07 8.46
C SER A 492 40.12 0.01 8.23
N LEU A 493 41.35 0.38 8.49
CA LEU A 493 42.55 -0.46 8.52
C LEU A 493 42.41 -1.72 9.41
N LEU A 494 41.33 -1.82 10.19
CA LEU A 494 40.94 -2.98 11.00
C LEU A 494 39.93 -3.86 10.22
N ARG A 495 40.31 -4.42 9.10
CA ARG A 495 39.54 -5.36 8.24
C ARG A 495 39.00 -6.61 8.95
N ARG A 496 39.08 -6.71 10.26
CA ARG A 496 38.70 -7.92 11.02
C ARG A 496 37.33 -7.90 11.66
N TYR A 497 36.64 -6.76 11.72
CA TYR A 497 35.37 -6.64 12.43
C TYR A 497 34.19 -6.39 11.47
N LEU A 498 33.05 -6.98 11.82
CA LEU A 498 31.75 -6.64 11.23
C LEU A 498 31.38 -5.20 11.62
N GLY A 499 30.70 -4.47 10.74
CA GLY A 499 30.14 -3.16 11.08
C GLY A 499 29.07 -3.28 12.19
N SER A 500 28.72 -2.17 12.87
CA SER A 500 27.75 -2.20 13.97
C SER A 500 26.41 -2.83 13.57
N VAL A 501 25.83 -2.43 12.43
CA VAL A 501 24.56 -2.98 11.94
C VAL A 501 24.66 -4.49 11.67
N SER A 502 25.67 -4.92 10.92
CA SER A 502 25.83 -6.34 10.60
C SER A 502 26.16 -7.19 11.84
N SER A 503 26.88 -6.65 12.82
CA SER A 503 27.14 -7.36 14.09
C SER A 503 25.87 -7.58 14.89
N THR A 504 25.01 -6.55 15.01
CA THR A 504 23.73 -6.66 15.72
C THR A 504 22.79 -7.63 15.00
N VAL A 505 22.64 -7.49 13.68
CA VAL A 505 21.77 -8.39 12.90
C VAL A 505 22.22 -9.85 13.04
N VAL A 506 23.52 -10.13 12.97
CA VAL A 506 24.06 -11.51 13.17
C VAL A 506 23.79 -12.02 14.57
N ALA A 507 23.89 -11.15 15.59
CA ALA A 507 23.71 -11.55 16.98
C ALA A 507 22.24 -11.79 17.37
N GLU A 508 21.30 -11.06 16.77
CA GLU A 508 19.91 -11.03 17.21
C GLU A 508 18.90 -11.71 16.26
N SER A 509 19.33 -12.04 15.04
CA SER A 509 18.47 -12.72 14.08
C SER A 509 18.26 -14.19 14.45
N LEU A 510 17.03 -14.68 14.25
CA LEU A 510 16.66 -16.08 14.48
C LEU A 510 16.82 -16.97 13.23
N CYS A 511 17.28 -16.40 12.12
CA CYS A 511 17.43 -17.06 10.82
C CYS A 511 18.89 -17.05 10.35
N THR A 512 19.16 -17.71 9.23
CA THR A 512 20.50 -17.69 8.62
C THR A 512 20.87 -16.27 8.18
N VAL A 513 22.10 -15.84 8.46
CA VAL A 513 22.61 -14.53 8.04
C VAL A 513 23.89 -14.70 7.22
N THR A 514 23.87 -14.26 5.97
CA THR A 514 25.04 -14.18 5.10
C THR A 514 25.55 -12.75 5.00
N VAL A 515 26.79 -12.52 5.43
CA VAL A 515 27.42 -11.19 5.37
C VAL A 515 28.42 -11.13 4.23
N VAL A 516 28.14 -10.26 3.25
CA VAL A 516 28.95 -10.05 2.05
C VAL A 516 29.94 -8.92 2.29
N ARG A 517 31.21 -9.11 1.92
CA ARG A 517 32.25 -8.09 2.01
C ARG A 517 32.78 -7.75 0.62
N ALA A 518 33.05 -6.48 0.35
CA ALA A 518 33.76 -6.10 -0.87
C ALA A 518 35.14 -6.75 -0.91
N THR A 519 35.48 -7.43 -2.00
CA THR A 519 36.84 -7.91 -2.24
C THR A 519 37.72 -6.70 -2.47
N ALA A 520 38.86 -6.63 -1.78
CA ALA A 520 39.89 -5.64 -2.11
C ALA A 520 40.32 -5.86 -3.58
N PRO A 521 40.58 -4.80 -4.37
CA PRO A 521 41.26 -4.97 -5.65
C PRO A 521 42.52 -5.77 -5.39
N VAL A 522 42.73 -6.84 -6.15
CA VAL A 522 44.02 -7.54 -6.21
C VAL A 522 44.98 -6.53 -6.79
N GLU A 523 45.82 -5.90 -5.94
CA GLU A 523 46.95 -5.13 -6.43
C GLU A 523 47.78 -6.10 -7.30
N GLY A 524 47.75 -5.86 -8.61
CA GLY A 524 48.50 -6.67 -9.55
C GLY A 524 49.99 -6.61 -9.18
N ASP A 525 50.56 -7.75 -8.88
CA ASP A 525 52.02 -7.95 -8.86
C ASP A 525 52.59 -7.48 -10.19
N GLY A 526 53.18 -6.30 -10.20
CA GLY A 526 53.70 -5.69 -11.42
C GLY A 526 54.72 -4.60 -11.14
N GLU A 527 55.62 -4.75 -10.16
CA GLU A 527 56.89 -4.06 -10.16
C GLU A 527 58.02 -5.08 -9.98
N ALA A 528 58.59 -5.44 -11.13
CA ALA A 528 59.88 -6.15 -11.19
C ALA A 528 60.93 -5.32 -10.44
N LYS A 529 61.42 -5.79 -9.31
CA LYS A 529 62.64 -5.29 -8.66
C LYS A 529 63.77 -5.32 -9.69
N LYS A 530 64.27 -4.13 -10.10
CA LYS A 530 65.55 -4.02 -10.77
C LYS A 530 66.64 -4.57 -9.89
N PRO A 531 67.59 -5.38 -10.43
CA PRO A 531 68.70 -5.88 -9.62
C PRO A 531 69.61 -4.71 -9.25
N VAL A 532 69.89 -4.59 -7.96
CA VAL A 532 70.92 -3.70 -7.43
C VAL A 532 72.26 -4.26 -7.82
N ALA A 533 73.04 -3.52 -8.61
CA ALA A 533 74.42 -3.82 -8.92
C ALA A 533 75.26 -3.71 -7.65
N GLU A 534 75.90 -4.82 -7.27
CA GLU A 534 77.00 -4.84 -6.34
C GLU A 534 78.17 -4.04 -6.91
N THR A 535 78.54 -2.95 -6.25
CA THR A 535 79.85 -2.32 -6.47
C THR A 535 80.70 -2.64 -5.26
N SER A 536 81.59 -3.61 -5.48
CA SER A 536 82.77 -3.90 -4.62
C SER A 536 83.71 -2.71 -4.69
N GLN A 537 84.08 -2.14 -3.53
CA GLN A 537 85.43 -1.52 -3.41
C GLN A 537 85.97 -1.70 -1.98
N TYR A 538 87.11 -2.23 -2.00
CA TYR A 538 88.14 -2.35 -0.91
C TYR A 538 88.48 -0.98 -0.30
N GLN A 539 88.56 -0.85 0.99
CA GLN A 539 89.76 -0.63 1.86
C GLN A 539 89.31 -0.50 3.30
#